data_3d68da3fb2623cac3a5037ac8601510a
#
_entry.id   3d68da3fb2623cac3a5037ac8601510a
#
_cell.length_a   1.000
_cell.length_b   1.000
_cell.length_c   1.000
_cell.angle_alpha   90.00
_cell.angle_beta   90.00
_cell.angle_gamma   90.00
#
_symmetry.space_group_name_H-M   'P 1'
#
loop_
_entity.id
_entity.type
_entity.pdbx_description
1 polymer ?
#
loop_
_entity_poly.entity_id
_entity_poly.type
_entity_poly.pdbx_seq_one_letter_code
_entity_poly.pdbx_strand_id
1 'polypeptide(L)'
;WDMLRTLGPEHARLFVLRRDGVPHCWDLVTVSGKAGVAYYGASSDESRGFRGAEALDWFVACTMAAEGCDGLDLMGADSARVPELYGVGQYKRRFAQHPTEVDGAWDVPVHPLIYRALRRARRARHFVRDRLGV
;
A
#
# COMPACT_ATOMS: atom_id res chain seq x y z
N TRP A 1 -9.49 4.75 11.04
CA TRP A 1 -9.37 5.07 12.47
C TRP A 1 -9.42 3.82 13.36
N ASP A 2 -10.25 2.84 13.05
CA ASP A 2 -10.41 1.64 13.88
C ASP A 2 -9.11 0.82 13.96
N MET A 3 -8.37 0.70 12.87
CA MET A 3 -7.06 0.04 12.86
C MET A 3 -6.08 0.69 13.84
N LEU A 4 -5.93 2.02 13.81
CA LEU A 4 -5.06 2.75 14.72
C LEU A 4 -5.45 2.57 16.20
N ARG A 5 -6.77 2.62 16.48
CA ARG A 5 -7.26 2.45 17.86
C ARG A 5 -7.14 1.03 18.37
N THR A 6 -7.41 0.05 17.49
CA THR A 6 -7.41 -1.36 17.86
C THR A 6 -6.00 -1.91 18.04
N LEU A 7 -5.09 -1.55 17.14
CA LEU A 7 -3.70 -2.02 17.16
C LEU A 7 -2.83 -1.25 18.17
N GLY A 8 -3.20 0.00 18.46
CA GLY A 8 -2.43 0.87 19.36
C GLY A 8 -1.10 1.37 18.75
N PRO A 9 -0.41 2.28 19.45
CA PRO A 9 0.77 2.97 18.90
C PRO A 9 2.00 2.08 18.71
N GLU A 10 2.05 0.93 19.35
CA GLU A 10 3.13 -0.06 19.16
C GLU A 10 3.03 -0.78 17.83
N HIS A 11 1.79 -0.98 17.32
CA HIS A 11 1.53 -1.77 16.12
C HIS A 11 0.97 -0.98 14.94
N ALA A 12 0.49 0.25 15.16
CA ALA A 12 -0.01 1.09 14.08
C ALA A 12 0.26 2.57 14.37
N ARG A 13 0.82 3.27 13.39
CA ARG A 13 1.19 4.69 13.50
C ARG A 13 0.79 5.45 12.25
N LEU A 14 0.37 6.69 12.45
CA LEU A 14 0.09 7.62 11.36
C LEU A 14 1.21 8.66 11.30
N PHE A 15 1.92 8.67 10.20
CA PHE A 15 2.91 9.69 9.87
C PHE A 15 2.26 10.73 8.95
N VAL A 16 2.51 12.00 9.20
CA VAL A 16 1.92 13.09 8.41
C VAL A 16 2.99 14.12 8.09
N LEU A 17 3.23 14.34 6.80
CA LEU A 17 4.06 15.43 6.33
C LEU A 17 3.22 16.70 6.20
N ARG A 18 3.65 17.75 6.89
CA ARG A 18 3.05 19.09 6.84
C ARG A 18 4.04 20.10 6.27
N ARG A 19 3.55 21.01 5.46
CA ARG A 19 4.27 22.20 5.02
C ARG A 19 3.41 23.42 5.32
N ASP A 20 3.97 24.40 5.99
CA ASP A 20 3.25 25.61 6.40
C ASP A 20 1.95 25.31 7.18
N GLY A 21 1.98 24.25 8.01
CA GLY A 21 0.84 23.78 8.79
C GLY A 21 -0.18 22.91 8.03
N VAL A 22 -0.09 22.88 6.71
CA VAL A 22 -1.02 22.11 5.85
C VAL A 22 -0.52 20.66 5.67
N PRO A 23 -1.35 19.64 5.91
CA PRO A 23 -0.99 18.25 5.63
C PRO A 23 -0.99 17.99 4.12
N HIS A 24 0.11 17.46 3.58
CA HIS A 24 0.28 17.15 2.17
C HIS A 24 0.39 15.65 1.89
N CYS A 25 0.99 14.91 2.80
CA CYS A 25 1.13 13.47 2.68
C CYS A 25 0.86 12.81 4.02
N TRP A 26 0.41 11.56 3.99
CA TRP A 26 0.30 10.74 5.19
C TRP A 26 0.50 9.27 4.86
N ASP A 27 1.07 8.53 5.82
CA ASP A 27 1.23 7.08 5.77
C ASP A 27 0.74 6.47 7.08
N LEU A 28 -0.07 5.43 6.94
CA LEU A 28 -0.42 4.53 8.03
C LEU A 28 0.52 3.33 7.96
N VAL A 29 1.38 3.22 8.94
CA VAL A 29 2.37 2.14 9.05
C VAL A 29 1.95 1.18 10.13
N THR A 30 1.98 -0.11 9.81
CA THR A 30 1.80 -1.18 10.80
C THR A 30 3.14 -1.85 11.08
N VAL A 31 3.31 -2.30 12.33
CA VAL A 31 4.53 -2.97 12.79
C VAL A 31 4.19 -4.31 13.41
N SER A 32 4.87 -5.36 12.97
CA SER A 32 4.75 -6.70 13.53
C SER A 32 6.13 -7.31 13.69
N GLY A 33 6.56 -7.54 14.92
CA GLY A 33 7.93 -7.93 15.23
C GLY A 33 8.92 -6.89 14.71
N LYS A 34 9.79 -7.29 13.77
CA LYS A 34 10.79 -6.42 13.14
C LYS A 34 10.42 -5.98 11.72
N ALA A 35 9.19 -6.19 11.30
CA ALA A 35 8.71 -5.81 9.98
C ALA A 35 7.75 -4.62 10.07
N GLY A 36 8.08 -3.53 9.38
CA GLY A 36 7.20 -2.41 9.14
C GLY A 36 6.50 -2.56 7.79
N VAL A 37 5.24 -2.13 7.71
CA VAL A 37 4.46 -2.13 6.46
C VAL A 37 3.79 -0.78 6.29
N ALA A 38 4.09 -0.07 5.21
CA ALA A 38 3.38 1.14 4.77
C ALA A 38 2.02 0.72 4.19
N TYR A 39 1.03 0.54 5.06
CA TYR A 39 -0.22 -0.15 4.74
C TYR A 39 -1.17 0.71 3.91
N TYR A 40 -1.30 1.98 4.24
CA TYR A 40 -2.06 2.97 3.49
C TYR A 40 -1.30 4.29 3.44
N GLY A 41 -1.38 4.99 2.34
CA GLY A 41 -0.82 6.32 2.20
C GLY A 41 -1.59 7.13 1.17
N ALA A 42 -1.49 8.45 1.28
CA ALA A 42 -1.98 9.38 0.28
C ALA A 42 -1.12 10.65 0.24
N SER A 43 -1.11 11.28 -0.91
CA SER A 43 -0.40 12.53 -1.14
C SER A 43 -1.24 13.50 -1.97
N SER A 44 -1.15 14.80 -1.66
CA SER A 44 -1.77 15.84 -2.48
C SER A 44 -1.00 16.03 -3.78
N ASP A 45 -1.68 16.55 -4.81
CA ASP A 45 -1.02 16.87 -6.09
C ASP A 45 0.10 17.91 -5.92
N GLU A 46 -0.07 18.88 -5.02
CA GLU A 46 0.93 19.90 -4.71
C GLU A 46 2.21 19.29 -4.14
N SER A 47 2.10 18.18 -3.39
CA SER A 47 3.25 17.50 -2.80
C SER A 47 4.24 16.96 -3.82
N ARG A 48 3.81 16.75 -5.06
CA ARG A 48 4.67 16.30 -6.16
C ARG A 48 5.75 17.33 -6.49
N GLY A 49 5.43 18.62 -6.39
CA GLY A 49 6.35 19.71 -6.66
C GLY A 49 7.57 19.75 -5.73
N PHE A 50 7.44 19.22 -4.52
CA PHE A 50 8.52 19.15 -3.52
C PHE A 50 8.85 17.72 -3.07
N ARG A 51 8.38 16.71 -3.80
CA ARG A 51 8.62 15.29 -3.51
C ARG A 51 8.22 14.87 -2.08
N GLY A 52 7.05 15.35 -1.65
CA GLY A 52 6.60 15.15 -0.27
C GLY A 52 6.40 13.68 0.08
N ALA A 53 5.87 12.87 -0.83
CA ALA A 53 5.68 11.44 -0.59
C ALA A 53 7.01 10.71 -0.41
N GLU A 54 8.00 10.99 -1.27
CA GLU A 54 9.35 10.41 -1.14
C GLU A 54 10.02 10.80 0.18
N ALA A 55 9.87 12.06 0.58
CA ALA A 55 10.42 12.55 1.85
C ALA A 55 9.76 11.86 3.05
N LEU A 56 8.44 11.65 3.00
CA LEU A 56 7.70 10.96 4.06
C LEU A 56 8.10 9.49 4.15
N ASP A 57 8.07 8.74 3.03
CA ASP A 57 8.48 7.33 3.01
C ASP A 57 9.91 7.13 3.50
N TRP A 58 10.83 8.03 3.11
CA TRP A 58 12.21 7.99 3.60
C TRP A 58 12.30 8.23 5.11
N PHE A 59 11.57 9.22 5.61
CA PHE A 59 11.49 9.49 7.05
C PHE A 59 10.93 8.30 7.83
N VAL A 60 9.87 7.68 7.31
CA VAL A 60 9.27 6.47 7.89
C VAL A 60 10.29 5.33 7.92
N ALA A 61 10.98 5.08 6.80
CA ALA A 61 11.99 4.03 6.73
C ALA A 61 13.12 4.23 7.74
N CYS A 62 13.64 5.45 7.86
CA CYS A 62 14.66 5.78 8.85
C CYS A 62 14.16 5.62 10.29
N THR A 63 12.91 6.02 10.56
CA THR A 63 12.30 5.88 11.89
C THR A 63 12.14 4.41 12.26
N MET A 64 11.61 3.58 11.35
CA MET A 64 11.45 2.15 11.57
C MET A 64 12.81 1.46 11.79
N ALA A 65 13.82 1.81 11.02
CA ALA A 65 15.18 1.27 11.20
C ALA A 65 15.77 1.65 12.56
N ALA A 66 15.60 2.91 13.00
CA ALA A 66 16.06 3.38 14.31
C ALA A 66 15.37 2.66 15.47
N GLU A 67 14.15 2.19 15.28
CA GLU A 67 13.38 1.41 16.26
C GLU A 67 13.65 -0.11 16.18
N GLY A 68 14.57 -0.54 15.30
CA GLY A 68 15.02 -1.92 15.20
C GLY A 68 14.22 -2.80 14.24
N CYS A 69 13.44 -2.19 13.34
CA CYS A 69 12.87 -2.93 12.21
C CYS A 69 13.95 -3.29 11.19
N ASP A 70 13.89 -4.51 10.68
CA ASP A 70 14.82 -5.01 9.67
C ASP A 70 14.42 -4.55 8.25
N GLY A 71 13.19 -4.08 8.05
CA GLY A 71 12.69 -3.60 6.76
C GLY A 71 11.36 -2.88 6.85
N LEU A 72 11.07 -2.12 5.79
CA LEU A 72 9.79 -1.49 5.54
C LEU A 72 9.23 -1.99 4.21
N ASP A 73 8.12 -2.72 4.25
CA ASP A 73 7.40 -3.13 3.05
C ASP A 73 6.52 -1.96 2.56
N LEU A 74 6.78 -1.48 1.35
CA LEU A 74 5.98 -0.46 0.70
C LEU A 74 4.75 -1.04 -0.02
N MET A 75 4.43 -2.31 0.19
CA MET A 75 3.31 -3.03 -0.42
C MET A 75 3.46 -3.22 -1.94
N GLY A 76 2.37 -3.65 -2.61
CA GLY A 76 2.37 -4.06 -3.99
C GLY A 76 2.96 -3.06 -4.99
N ALA A 77 3.68 -3.58 -5.96
CA ALA A 77 4.19 -2.88 -7.13
C ALA A 77 3.61 -3.50 -8.41
N ASP A 78 3.95 -2.92 -9.56
CA ASP A 78 3.57 -3.49 -10.84
C ASP A 78 4.27 -4.83 -11.12
N SER A 79 3.57 -5.67 -11.83
CA SER A 79 4.07 -6.93 -12.34
C SER A 79 3.41 -7.25 -13.68
N ALA A 80 3.85 -8.30 -14.35
CA ALA A 80 3.17 -8.79 -15.56
C ALA A 80 1.68 -9.13 -15.32
N ARG A 81 1.29 -9.41 -14.06
CA ARG A 81 -0.11 -9.69 -13.68
C ARG A 81 -0.92 -8.44 -13.34
N VAL A 82 -0.24 -7.34 -12.98
CA VAL A 82 -0.87 -6.09 -12.51
C VAL A 82 -0.13 -4.90 -13.15
N PRO A 83 -0.19 -4.78 -14.50
CA PRO A 83 0.52 -3.72 -15.23
C PRO A 83 -0.04 -2.31 -14.94
N GLU A 84 -1.27 -2.20 -14.48
CA GLU A 84 -1.90 -0.92 -14.11
C GLU A 84 -1.21 -0.23 -12.94
N LEU A 85 -0.42 -0.93 -12.14
CA LEU A 85 0.38 -0.36 -11.06
C LEU A 85 1.74 0.17 -11.51
N TYR A 86 2.01 0.28 -12.83
CA TYR A 86 3.31 0.71 -13.36
C TYR A 86 3.82 2.01 -12.72
N GLY A 87 2.98 3.04 -12.63
CA GLY A 87 3.37 4.32 -12.01
C GLY A 87 3.78 4.17 -10.54
N VAL A 88 3.05 3.35 -9.79
CA VAL A 88 3.34 3.03 -8.38
C VAL A 88 4.65 2.24 -8.29
N GLY A 89 4.85 1.27 -9.18
CA GLY A 89 6.08 0.49 -9.21
C GLY A 89 7.31 1.35 -9.52
N GLN A 90 7.21 2.28 -10.48
CA GLN A 90 8.28 3.22 -10.79
C GLN A 90 8.64 4.10 -9.58
N TYR A 91 7.64 4.53 -8.83
CA TYR A 91 7.85 5.26 -7.59
C TYR A 91 8.62 4.41 -6.56
N LYS A 92 8.17 3.19 -6.28
CA LYS A 92 8.75 2.31 -5.26
C LYS A 92 10.16 1.83 -5.60
N ARG A 93 10.50 1.67 -6.90
CA ARG A 93 11.86 1.35 -7.36
C ARG A 93 12.90 2.41 -7.05
N ARG A 94 12.49 3.61 -6.62
CA ARG A 94 13.42 4.63 -6.14
C ARG A 94 13.97 4.32 -4.75
N PHE A 95 13.27 3.47 -3.98
CA PHE A 95 13.67 3.06 -2.64
C PHE A 95 14.35 1.68 -2.62
N ALA A 96 13.94 0.79 -3.53
CA ALA A 96 14.48 -0.56 -3.61
C ALA A 96 14.78 -0.94 -5.07
N GLN A 97 15.97 -1.45 -5.34
CA GLN A 97 16.39 -1.81 -6.69
C GLN A 97 15.61 -3.00 -7.26
N HIS A 98 15.19 -3.91 -6.40
CA HIS A 98 14.48 -5.13 -6.79
C HIS A 98 13.21 -5.30 -5.96
N PRO A 99 12.06 -5.59 -6.59
CA PRO A 99 10.88 -6.01 -5.88
C PRO A 99 11.11 -7.40 -5.27
N THR A 100 10.61 -7.62 -4.06
CA THR A 100 10.55 -8.94 -3.47
C THR A 100 9.30 -9.65 -3.97
N GLU A 101 9.44 -10.82 -4.57
CA GLU A 101 8.30 -11.65 -4.91
C GLU A 101 7.81 -12.37 -3.66
N VAL A 102 6.54 -12.21 -3.36
CA VAL A 102 5.85 -12.92 -2.28
C VAL A 102 4.77 -13.80 -2.87
N ASP A 103 4.44 -14.89 -2.19
CA ASP A 103 3.32 -15.73 -2.57
C ASP A 103 2.03 -14.91 -2.62
N GLY A 104 1.25 -15.14 -3.66
CA GLY A 104 -0.03 -14.45 -3.83
C GLY A 104 -1.05 -14.87 -2.78
N ALA A 105 -2.14 -14.10 -2.69
CA ALA A 105 -3.28 -14.48 -1.87
C ALA A 105 -3.96 -15.74 -2.42
N TRP A 106 -4.31 -16.64 -1.54
CA TRP A 106 -4.98 -17.90 -1.86
C TRP A 106 -6.42 -17.87 -1.35
N ASP A 107 -7.34 -18.24 -2.22
CA ASP A 107 -8.73 -18.44 -1.81
C ASP A 107 -8.93 -19.89 -1.39
N VAL A 108 -9.40 -20.12 -0.18
CA VAL A 108 -9.85 -21.44 0.31
C VAL A 108 -11.38 -21.43 0.37
N PRO A 109 -12.08 -21.89 -0.67
CA PRO A 109 -13.53 -21.78 -0.72
C PRO A 109 -14.20 -22.77 0.21
N VAL A 110 -14.91 -22.28 1.24
CA VAL A 110 -15.72 -23.09 2.15
C VAL A 110 -16.91 -23.70 1.41
N HIS A 111 -17.50 -22.96 0.46
CA HIS A 111 -18.61 -23.41 -0.39
C HIS A 111 -18.23 -23.29 -1.88
N PRO A 112 -17.66 -24.32 -2.51
CA PRO A 112 -17.11 -24.23 -3.86
C PRO A 112 -18.10 -23.77 -4.94
N LEU A 113 -19.39 -24.16 -4.83
CA LEU A 113 -20.41 -23.76 -5.81
C LEU A 113 -20.72 -22.26 -5.71
N ILE A 114 -20.93 -21.75 -4.50
CA ILE A 114 -21.17 -20.32 -4.24
C ILE A 114 -19.96 -19.50 -4.70
N TYR A 115 -18.77 -19.94 -4.37
CA TYR A 115 -17.53 -19.29 -4.79
C TYR A 115 -17.41 -19.19 -6.31
N ARG A 116 -17.70 -20.29 -7.05
CA ARG A 116 -17.70 -20.30 -8.53
C ARG A 116 -18.74 -19.34 -9.10
N ALA A 117 -19.95 -19.31 -8.53
CA ALA A 117 -21.01 -18.40 -8.96
C ALA A 117 -20.60 -16.93 -8.76
N LEU A 118 -20.07 -16.57 -7.59
CA LEU A 118 -19.58 -15.22 -7.28
C LEU A 118 -18.42 -14.80 -8.19
N ARG A 119 -17.47 -15.70 -8.45
CA ARG A 119 -16.38 -15.44 -9.40
C ARG A 119 -16.87 -15.16 -10.82
N ARG A 120 -17.87 -15.92 -11.29
CA ARG A 120 -18.48 -15.68 -12.61
C ARG A 120 -19.22 -14.35 -12.66
N ALA A 121 -20.01 -14.03 -11.65
CA ALA A 121 -20.71 -12.75 -11.53
C ALA A 121 -19.75 -11.56 -11.52
N ARG A 122 -18.65 -11.66 -10.76
CA ARG A 122 -17.61 -10.62 -10.72
C ARG A 122 -16.93 -10.42 -12.08
N ARG A 123 -16.58 -11.51 -12.78
CA ARG A 123 -16.00 -11.43 -14.13
C ARG A 123 -16.96 -10.78 -15.14
N ALA A 124 -18.24 -11.17 -15.11
CA ALA A 124 -19.27 -10.57 -15.96
C ALA A 124 -19.42 -9.05 -15.69
N ARG A 125 -19.42 -8.64 -14.42
CA ARG A 125 -19.49 -7.22 -14.04
C ARG A 125 -18.26 -6.43 -14.53
N HIS A 126 -17.05 -6.97 -14.42
CA HIS A 126 -15.85 -6.33 -14.96
C HIS A 126 -15.94 -6.19 -16.47
N PHE A 127 -16.33 -7.26 -17.19
CA PHE A 127 -16.48 -7.23 -18.63
C PHE A 127 -17.49 -6.18 -19.12
N VAL A 128 -18.63 -6.03 -18.41
CA VAL A 128 -19.64 -5.00 -18.72
C VAL A 128 -19.08 -3.60 -18.45
N ARG A 129 -18.42 -3.39 -17.33
CA ARG A 129 -17.81 -2.09 -16.98
C ARG A 129 -16.77 -1.65 -17.98
N ASP A 130 -15.88 -2.57 -18.38
CA ASP A 130 -14.81 -2.28 -19.35
C ASP A 130 -15.36 -1.95 -20.75
N ARG A 131 -16.53 -2.51 -21.12
CA ARG A 131 -17.21 -2.18 -22.38
C ARG A 131 -18.01 -0.88 -22.34
N LEU A 132 -18.52 -0.50 -21.19
CA LEU A 132 -19.37 0.70 -21.04
C LEU A 132 -18.56 1.94 -20.65
N GLY A 133 -17.25 1.82 -20.39
CA GLY A 133 -16.37 2.94 -20.03
C GLY A 133 -16.72 3.60 -18.68
N VAL A 134 -17.35 2.86 -17.74
CA VAL A 134 -17.78 3.36 -16.43
C VAL A 134 -16.95 2.75 -15.31
#